data_8e5356c0f5f8847a17893842755bc0e7
#
_entry.id   8e5356c0f5f8847a17893842755bc0e7
#
_cell.length_a   1.000
_cell.length_b   1.000
_cell.length_c   1.000
_cell.angle_alpha   90.00
_cell.angle_beta   90.00
_cell.angle_gamma   90.00
#
_symmetry.space_group_name_H-M   'P 1'
#
loop_
_entity.id
_entity.type
_entity.pdbx_description
1 polymer ?
#
loop_
_entity_poly.entity_id
_entity_poly.type
_entity_poly.pdbx_seq_one_letter_code
_entity_poly.pdbx_strand_id
1 'polypeptide(L)'
;MGALTSETSRRCVLLFALPARQEAHAKRLSRAEALFAYSRRRIAEAVSALPGVDLLLLPQRGQGFAERLENAFADARALGYREVVAVPGDVPRLGAAQLARAFALLAERPIVLGPSPDGGIYLLGCSLDPRPFLAGVHWHGAGVFAELVDLARPAGGAGVLEALEDLDRPADLVELARRPDLEDELARLLAAMRPTAPAAPSRDHRAPRRLLLSSRLLTRGPPSRPPLSR
;
A
#
# COMPACT_ATOMS: atom_id res chain seq x y z
N MET A 1 -4.57 52.56 -0.27
CA MET A 1 -3.51 51.53 -0.20
C MET A 1 -4.17 50.34 0.44
N GLY A 2 -4.80 49.48 -0.40
CA GLY A 2 -5.52 48.30 0.06
C GLY A 2 -4.53 47.23 0.48
N ALA A 3 -4.67 46.75 1.71
CA ALA A 3 -3.98 45.59 2.20
C ALA A 3 -4.43 44.39 1.32
N LEU A 4 -3.53 43.86 0.51
CA LEU A 4 -3.67 42.55 -0.07
C LEU A 4 -3.72 41.57 1.11
N THR A 5 -4.92 41.19 1.56
CA THR A 5 -5.10 40.00 2.38
C THR A 5 -4.54 38.86 1.56
N SER A 6 -3.39 38.34 2.00
CA SER A 6 -2.85 37.08 1.52
C SER A 6 -3.95 36.05 1.69
N GLU A 7 -4.68 35.73 0.61
CA GLU A 7 -5.57 34.59 0.59
C GLU A 7 -4.70 33.36 0.91
N THR A 8 -4.80 32.88 2.13
CA THR A 8 -4.07 31.68 2.54
C THR A 8 -4.49 30.58 1.60
N SER A 9 -3.54 30.06 0.83
CA SER A 9 -3.79 29.00 -0.15
C SER A 9 -4.49 27.82 0.55
N ARG A 10 -5.70 27.46 0.09
CA ARG A 10 -6.42 26.31 0.67
C ARG A 10 -5.67 25.03 0.38
N ARG A 11 -5.42 24.24 1.43
CA ARG A 11 -4.63 23.03 1.40
C ARG A 11 -5.50 21.80 1.69
N CYS A 12 -5.27 20.72 0.98
CA CYS A 12 -5.91 19.46 1.32
C CYS A 12 -5.01 18.24 1.09
N VAL A 13 -5.28 17.20 1.87
CA VAL A 13 -4.83 15.86 1.58
C VAL A 13 -5.98 15.13 0.90
N LEU A 14 -5.75 14.65 -0.31
CA LEU A 14 -6.67 13.85 -1.08
C LEU A 14 -6.36 12.36 -0.83
N LEU A 15 -7.20 11.69 -0.05
CA LEU A 15 -7.09 10.25 0.15
C LEU A 15 -7.61 9.52 -1.09
N PHE A 16 -6.69 9.16 -1.97
CA PHE A 16 -6.95 8.45 -3.22
C PHE A 16 -6.87 6.95 -3.01
N ALA A 17 -7.89 6.37 -2.39
CA ALA A 17 -7.92 4.97 -1.97
C ALA A 17 -9.31 4.36 -2.12
N LEU A 18 -9.36 3.06 -2.36
CA LEU A 18 -10.58 2.28 -2.24
C LEU A 18 -10.94 2.06 -0.76
N PRO A 19 -12.20 1.73 -0.41
CA PRO A 19 -12.54 1.26 0.93
C PRO A 19 -11.64 0.10 1.35
N ALA A 20 -11.24 0.03 2.64
CA ALA A 20 -10.22 -0.91 3.14
C ALA A 20 -10.46 -2.38 2.71
N ARG A 21 -11.71 -2.84 2.77
CA ARG A 21 -12.07 -4.19 2.32
C ARG A 21 -11.87 -4.40 0.82
N GLN A 22 -12.21 -3.40 0.01
CA GLN A 22 -12.02 -3.45 -1.45
C GLN A 22 -10.54 -3.40 -1.81
N GLU A 23 -9.75 -2.59 -1.12
CA GLU A 23 -8.30 -2.51 -1.25
C GLU A 23 -7.66 -3.88 -0.96
N ALA A 24 -7.99 -4.47 0.20
CA ALA A 24 -7.52 -5.79 0.60
C ALA A 24 -7.87 -6.89 -0.43
N HIS A 25 -9.07 -6.82 -1.01
CA HIS A 25 -9.49 -7.76 -2.06
C HIS A 25 -8.72 -7.54 -3.36
N ALA A 26 -8.61 -6.30 -3.83
CA ALA A 26 -7.92 -5.94 -5.08
C ALA A 26 -6.44 -6.38 -5.06
N LYS A 27 -5.77 -6.22 -3.91
CA LYS A 27 -4.37 -6.62 -3.71
C LYS A 27 -4.19 -8.09 -3.31
N ARG A 28 -5.27 -8.86 -3.22
CA ARG A 28 -5.28 -10.27 -2.74
C ARG A 28 -4.69 -10.44 -1.33
N LEU A 29 -4.87 -9.43 -0.50
CA LEU A 29 -4.43 -9.36 0.89
C LEU A 29 -5.66 -9.39 1.83
N SER A 30 -6.57 -10.33 1.66
CA SER A 30 -7.87 -10.37 2.33
C SER A 30 -7.81 -10.32 3.87
N ARG A 31 -6.69 -10.76 4.47
CA ARG A 31 -6.46 -10.63 5.92
C ARG A 31 -5.95 -9.25 6.34
N ALA A 32 -5.58 -8.39 5.40
CA ALA A 32 -5.00 -7.08 5.67
C ALA A 32 -6.06 -5.95 5.74
N GLU A 33 -7.35 -6.24 5.72
CA GLU A 33 -8.42 -5.22 5.81
C GLU A 33 -8.21 -4.29 7.03
N ALA A 34 -7.92 -4.87 8.20
CA ALA A 34 -7.67 -4.09 9.41
C ALA A 34 -6.43 -3.18 9.29
N LEU A 35 -5.42 -3.61 8.54
CA LEU A 35 -4.22 -2.82 8.30
C LEU A 35 -4.49 -1.65 7.34
N PHE A 36 -5.26 -1.86 6.28
CA PHE A 36 -5.70 -0.77 5.41
C PHE A 36 -6.64 0.21 6.14
N ALA A 37 -7.51 -0.29 7.02
CA ALA A 37 -8.33 0.56 7.87
C ALA A 37 -7.47 1.39 8.84
N TYR A 38 -6.44 0.79 9.44
CA TYR A 38 -5.44 1.47 10.26
C TYR A 38 -4.74 2.59 9.48
N SER A 39 -4.21 2.30 8.28
CA SER A 39 -3.51 3.31 7.44
C SER A 39 -4.41 4.51 7.15
N ARG A 40 -5.67 4.26 6.78
CA ARG A 40 -6.64 5.34 6.49
C ARG A 40 -6.97 6.18 7.72
N ARG A 41 -7.17 5.55 8.88
CA ARG A 41 -7.39 6.26 10.15
C ARG A 41 -6.17 7.12 10.50
N ARG A 42 -4.97 6.55 10.38
CA ARG A 42 -3.71 7.26 10.64
C ARG A 42 -3.55 8.49 9.75
N ILE A 43 -3.91 8.41 8.48
CA ILE A 43 -3.92 9.57 7.57
C ILE A 43 -4.91 10.62 8.05
N ALA A 44 -6.12 10.23 8.47
CA ALA A 44 -7.11 11.16 8.98
C ALA A 44 -6.64 11.87 10.27
N GLU A 45 -6.05 11.13 11.19
CA GLU A 45 -5.43 11.66 12.42
C GLU A 45 -4.27 12.61 12.09
N ALA A 46 -3.41 12.23 11.14
CA ALA A 46 -2.30 13.07 10.69
C ALA A 46 -2.77 14.40 10.08
N VAL A 47 -3.83 14.37 9.27
CA VAL A 47 -4.42 15.59 8.70
C VAL A 47 -5.06 16.45 9.79
N SER A 48 -5.76 15.85 10.75
CA SER A 48 -6.37 16.56 11.87
C SER A 48 -5.35 17.32 12.74
N ALA A 49 -4.09 16.86 12.74
CA ALA A 49 -2.99 17.50 13.46
C ALA A 49 -2.36 18.68 12.66
N LEU A 50 -2.77 18.90 11.39
CA LEU A 50 -2.21 19.94 10.52
C LEU A 50 -3.16 21.13 10.41
N PRO A 51 -2.81 22.30 10.95
CA PRO A 51 -3.67 23.49 10.86
C PRO A 51 -3.93 23.93 9.42
N GLY A 52 -5.19 24.15 9.07
CA GLY A 52 -5.59 24.65 7.76
C GLY A 52 -5.42 23.66 6.61
N VAL A 53 -5.42 22.37 6.91
CA VAL A 53 -5.39 21.28 5.93
C VAL A 53 -6.67 20.46 6.06
N ASP A 54 -7.41 20.30 4.96
CA ASP A 54 -8.62 19.50 4.92
C ASP A 54 -8.32 18.09 4.40
N LEU A 55 -9.07 17.07 4.88
CA LEU A 55 -9.05 15.73 4.30
C LEU A 55 -10.17 15.59 3.27
N LEU A 56 -9.82 15.24 2.04
CA LEU A 56 -10.79 14.96 0.98
C LEU A 56 -10.87 13.47 0.67
N LEU A 57 -12.11 12.96 0.59
CA LEU A 57 -12.44 11.65 0.05
C LEU A 57 -13.39 11.87 -1.11
N LEU A 58 -12.87 11.83 -2.33
CA LEU A 58 -13.64 12.08 -3.54
C LEU A 58 -13.94 10.79 -4.28
N PRO A 59 -15.11 10.67 -4.96
CA PRO A 59 -15.39 9.55 -5.84
C PRO A 59 -14.34 9.47 -6.96
N GLN A 60 -13.74 8.31 -7.15
CA GLN A 60 -12.80 8.09 -8.24
C GLN A 60 -13.57 7.91 -9.56
N ARG A 61 -13.41 8.83 -10.50
CA ARG A 61 -14.09 8.87 -11.80
C ARG A 61 -13.08 8.73 -12.92
N GLY A 62 -13.34 7.87 -13.91
CA GLY A 62 -12.50 7.67 -15.10
C GLY A 62 -12.12 6.23 -15.34
N GLN A 63 -11.51 5.99 -16.52
CA GLN A 63 -11.00 4.71 -16.98
C GLN A 63 -9.53 4.56 -16.59
N GLY A 64 -9.21 3.56 -15.78
CA GLY A 64 -7.83 3.34 -15.35
C GLY A 64 -7.33 4.31 -14.26
N PHE A 65 -6.08 4.13 -13.86
CA PHE A 65 -5.47 4.84 -12.74
C PHE A 65 -5.22 6.33 -13.06
N ALA A 66 -4.59 6.59 -14.22
CA ALA A 66 -4.19 7.94 -14.61
C ALA A 66 -5.38 8.90 -14.64
N GLU A 67 -6.41 8.59 -15.41
CA GLU A 67 -7.60 9.44 -15.56
C GLU A 67 -8.32 9.66 -14.23
N ARG A 68 -8.39 8.62 -13.38
CA ARG A 68 -8.99 8.76 -12.05
C ARG A 68 -8.21 9.71 -11.15
N LEU A 69 -6.88 9.66 -11.19
CA LEU A 69 -6.02 10.54 -10.42
C LEU A 69 -6.12 11.99 -10.93
N GLU A 70 -6.08 12.19 -12.25
CA GLU A 70 -6.25 13.50 -12.88
C GLU A 70 -7.60 14.13 -12.51
N ASN A 71 -8.68 13.37 -12.61
CA ASN A 71 -10.01 13.83 -12.23
C ASN A 71 -10.11 14.18 -10.74
N ALA A 72 -9.46 13.41 -9.87
CA ALA A 72 -9.46 13.69 -8.44
C ALA A 72 -8.74 15.00 -8.11
N PHE A 73 -7.62 15.29 -8.77
CA PHE A 73 -6.95 16.60 -8.67
C PHE A 73 -7.81 17.73 -9.22
N ALA A 74 -8.46 17.55 -10.39
CA ALA A 74 -9.34 18.52 -10.97
C ALA A 74 -10.54 18.85 -10.06
N ASP A 75 -11.14 17.84 -9.44
CA ASP A 75 -12.25 17.98 -8.49
C ASP A 75 -11.82 18.75 -7.23
N ALA A 76 -10.66 18.41 -6.65
CA ALA A 76 -10.11 19.15 -5.51
C ALA A 76 -9.87 20.63 -5.85
N ARG A 77 -9.33 20.91 -7.04
CA ARG A 77 -9.11 22.29 -7.50
C ARG A 77 -10.42 23.03 -7.77
N ALA A 78 -11.43 22.37 -8.29
CA ALA A 78 -12.77 22.95 -8.48
C ALA A 78 -13.43 23.32 -7.13
N LEU A 79 -13.10 22.61 -6.05
CA LEU A 79 -13.49 22.97 -4.68
C LEU A 79 -12.67 24.12 -4.07
N GLY A 80 -11.72 24.69 -4.82
CA GLY A 80 -10.92 25.86 -4.44
C GLY A 80 -9.60 25.52 -3.76
N TYR A 81 -9.20 24.24 -3.67
CA TYR A 81 -7.89 23.88 -3.14
C TYR A 81 -6.78 24.19 -4.15
N ARG A 82 -5.69 24.78 -3.66
CA ARG A 82 -4.55 25.18 -4.49
C ARG A 82 -3.35 24.27 -4.26
N GLU A 83 -3.15 23.82 -3.03
CA GLU A 83 -2.13 22.85 -2.66
C GLU A 83 -2.82 21.52 -2.32
N VAL A 84 -2.63 20.53 -3.19
CA VAL A 84 -3.28 19.23 -3.10
C VAL A 84 -2.21 18.16 -2.95
N VAL A 85 -2.29 17.37 -1.90
CA VAL A 85 -1.41 16.23 -1.63
C VAL A 85 -2.22 14.94 -1.73
N ALA A 86 -2.08 14.21 -2.83
CA ALA A 86 -2.72 12.91 -3.00
C ALA A 86 -1.89 11.80 -2.34
N VAL A 87 -2.55 10.95 -1.56
CA VAL A 87 -1.95 9.81 -0.86
C VAL A 87 -2.85 8.57 -1.00
N PRO A 88 -2.28 7.36 -1.09
CA PRO A 88 -3.04 6.12 -1.11
C PRO A 88 -3.46 5.69 0.31
N GLY A 89 -4.20 4.60 0.41
CA GLY A 89 -4.67 4.05 1.70
C GLY A 89 -3.83 2.90 2.28
N ASP A 90 -2.71 2.60 1.68
CA ASP A 90 -1.88 1.39 1.89
C ASP A 90 -0.46 1.67 2.38
N VAL A 91 -0.21 2.87 2.88
CA VAL A 91 1.07 3.29 3.46
C VAL A 91 0.93 3.45 4.98
N PRO A 92 1.08 2.38 5.75
CA PRO A 92 0.78 2.38 7.20
C PRO A 92 1.72 3.27 8.03
N ARG A 93 2.86 3.66 7.48
CA ARG A 93 3.83 4.55 8.15
C ARG A 93 3.67 6.02 7.78
N LEU A 94 2.77 6.37 6.88
CA LEU A 94 2.49 7.75 6.53
C LEU A 94 1.82 8.47 7.70
N GLY A 95 2.40 9.58 8.14
CA GLY A 95 1.94 10.34 9.28
C GLY A 95 2.04 11.85 9.10
N ALA A 96 1.80 12.60 10.18
CA ALA A 96 1.76 14.06 10.16
C ALA A 96 3.10 14.69 9.74
N ALA A 97 4.24 14.09 10.10
CA ALA A 97 5.56 14.61 9.75
C ALA A 97 5.79 14.63 8.23
N GLN A 98 5.44 13.55 7.53
CA GLN A 98 5.56 13.45 6.07
C GLN A 98 4.62 14.42 5.37
N LEU A 99 3.36 14.53 5.83
CA LEU A 99 2.39 15.47 5.27
C LEU A 99 2.80 16.93 5.50
N ALA A 100 3.27 17.27 6.70
CA ALA A 100 3.79 18.61 7.00
C ALA A 100 4.99 18.95 6.10
N ARG A 101 5.92 18.00 5.94
CA ARG A 101 7.08 18.18 5.04
C ARG A 101 6.66 18.32 3.58
N ALA A 102 5.63 17.59 3.13
CA ALA A 102 5.09 17.75 1.78
C ALA A 102 4.58 19.17 1.53
N PHE A 103 3.78 19.71 2.44
CA PHE A 103 3.29 21.09 2.32
C PHE A 103 4.41 22.14 2.43
N ALA A 104 5.42 21.91 3.27
CA ALA A 104 6.59 22.78 3.34
C ALA A 104 7.37 22.80 2.01
N LEU A 105 7.53 21.64 1.37
CA LEU A 105 8.17 21.56 0.06
C LEU A 105 7.31 22.17 -1.06
N LEU A 106 5.97 22.10 -0.98
CA LEU A 106 5.07 22.74 -1.95
C LEU A 106 5.16 24.28 -1.93
N ALA A 107 5.63 24.88 -0.84
CA ALA A 107 5.92 26.30 -0.79
C ALA A 107 7.17 26.69 -1.62
N GLU A 108 8.07 25.73 -1.87
CA GLU A 108 9.34 25.94 -2.58
C GLU A 108 9.31 25.36 -4.01
N ARG A 109 8.55 24.30 -4.23
CA ARG A 109 8.46 23.51 -5.47
C ARG A 109 7.01 23.24 -5.84
N PRO A 110 6.62 23.36 -7.11
CA PRO A 110 5.24 23.16 -7.52
C PRO A 110 4.78 21.70 -7.47
N ILE A 111 5.74 20.78 -7.38
CA ILE A 111 5.50 19.34 -7.34
C ILE A 111 6.30 18.74 -6.19
N VAL A 112 5.69 17.80 -5.45
CA VAL A 112 6.32 17.02 -4.38
C VAL A 112 6.03 15.55 -4.59
N LEU A 113 7.06 14.71 -4.45
CA LEU A 113 6.99 13.28 -4.64
C LEU A 113 7.43 12.56 -3.38
N GLY A 114 6.68 11.55 -2.95
CA GLY A 114 7.08 10.58 -1.94
C GLY A 114 7.35 9.24 -2.63
N PRO A 115 8.62 8.82 -2.78
CA PRO A 115 8.97 7.58 -3.49
C PRO A 115 8.65 6.34 -2.68
N SER A 116 8.26 5.26 -3.37
CA SER A 116 8.23 3.89 -2.81
C SER A 116 9.50 3.13 -3.21
N PRO A 117 9.96 2.15 -2.40
CA PRO A 117 11.18 1.39 -2.68
C PRO A 117 11.13 0.57 -3.97
N ASP A 118 9.95 0.26 -4.48
CA ASP A 118 9.72 -0.47 -5.73
C ASP A 118 9.86 0.39 -7.00
N GLY A 119 10.14 1.69 -6.85
CA GLY A 119 10.26 2.68 -7.94
C GLY A 119 8.95 3.39 -8.28
N GLY A 120 7.89 3.16 -7.53
CA GLY A 120 6.64 3.91 -7.54
C GLY A 120 6.68 5.17 -6.69
N ILE A 121 5.50 5.69 -6.36
CA ILE A 121 5.30 6.79 -5.43
C ILE A 121 4.15 6.49 -4.47
N TYR A 122 4.31 6.87 -3.21
CA TYR A 122 3.24 6.87 -2.21
C TYR A 122 2.60 8.25 -2.01
N LEU A 123 3.16 9.31 -2.58
CA LEU A 123 2.63 10.65 -2.42
C LEU A 123 2.91 11.48 -3.67
N LEU A 124 1.89 12.20 -4.12
CA LEU A 124 1.99 13.24 -5.15
C LEU A 124 1.38 14.53 -4.62
N GLY A 125 2.20 15.55 -4.40
CA GLY A 125 1.78 16.89 -4.04
C GLY A 125 1.89 17.85 -5.22
N CYS A 126 0.87 18.70 -5.45
CA CYS A 126 0.87 19.69 -6.51
C CYS A 126 0.25 21.01 -6.06
N SER A 127 0.93 22.12 -6.34
CA SER A 127 0.40 23.50 -6.25
C SER A 127 -0.09 24.03 -7.61
N LEU A 128 0.21 23.32 -8.69
CA LEU A 128 -0.27 23.60 -10.06
C LEU A 128 -1.25 22.49 -10.52
N ASP A 129 -1.85 22.67 -11.69
CA ASP A 129 -2.65 21.62 -12.32
C ASP A 129 -1.72 20.52 -12.85
N PRO A 130 -1.80 19.28 -12.31
CA PRO A 130 -0.87 18.23 -12.69
C PRO A 130 -1.22 17.52 -13.99
N ARG A 131 -2.42 17.71 -14.55
CA ARG A 131 -2.89 16.99 -15.74
C ARG A 131 -1.92 17.05 -16.93
N PRO A 132 -1.30 18.19 -17.28
CA PRO A 132 -0.41 18.23 -18.45
C PRO A 132 0.80 17.31 -18.36
N PHE A 133 1.32 17.03 -17.15
CA PHE A 133 2.46 16.15 -17.00
C PHE A 133 2.09 14.71 -16.61
N LEU A 134 0.94 14.49 -15.94
CA LEU A 134 0.49 13.16 -15.57
C LEU A 134 0.12 12.29 -16.81
N ALA A 135 -0.38 12.92 -17.87
CA ALA A 135 -0.72 12.25 -19.13
C ALA A 135 0.49 11.53 -19.79
N GLY A 136 1.72 11.95 -19.48
CA GLY A 136 2.95 11.35 -20.01
C GLY A 136 3.51 10.20 -19.17
N VAL A 137 2.91 9.87 -18.04
CA VAL A 137 3.45 8.88 -17.07
C VAL A 137 3.00 7.46 -17.41
N HIS A 138 3.96 6.53 -17.46
CA HIS A 138 3.69 5.10 -17.57
C HIS A 138 3.43 4.49 -16.19
N TRP A 139 2.20 4.59 -15.70
CA TRP A 139 1.79 4.25 -14.34
C TRP A 139 1.98 2.78 -13.90
N HIS A 140 2.40 1.92 -14.80
CA HIS A 140 2.61 0.50 -14.51
C HIS A 140 4.08 0.13 -14.72
N GLY A 141 4.88 0.22 -13.65
CA GLY A 141 6.28 -0.18 -13.70
C GLY A 141 7.15 0.47 -12.63
N ALA A 142 8.35 -0.06 -12.47
CA ALA A 142 9.33 0.40 -11.50
C ALA A 142 9.98 1.77 -11.82
N GLY A 143 9.51 2.49 -12.83
CA GLY A 143 10.09 3.75 -13.31
C GLY A 143 9.25 4.99 -13.01
N VAL A 144 8.08 4.87 -12.41
CA VAL A 144 7.12 5.98 -12.20
C VAL A 144 7.75 7.17 -11.49
N PHE A 145 8.50 6.93 -10.42
CA PHE A 145 9.18 7.99 -9.68
C PHE A 145 10.17 8.75 -10.56
N ALA A 146 11.00 8.04 -11.32
CA ALA A 146 12.00 8.65 -12.20
C ALA A 146 11.35 9.47 -13.33
N GLU A 147 10.31 8.95 -13.96
CA GLU A 147 9.53 9.66 -14.98
C GLU A 147 8.93 10.96 -14.42
N LEU A 148 8.32 10.89 -13.24
CA LEU A 148 7.73 12.08 -12.61
C LEU A 148 8.78 13.13 -12.24
N VAL A 149 9.98 12.72 -11.79
CA VAL A 149 11.10 13.64 -11.54
C VAL A 149 11.50 14.34 -12.85
N ASP A 150 11.60 13.61 -13.94
CA ASP A 150 11.98 14.17 -15.24
C ASP A 150 10.90 15.11 -15.79
N LEU A 151 9.64 14.72 -15.72
CA LEU A 151 8.50 15.52 -16.13
C LEU A 151 8.28 16.80 -15.27
N ALA A 152 8.73 16.77 -14.02
CA ALA A 152 8.67 17.94 -13.15
C ALA A 152 9.72 19.03 -13.48
N ARG A 153 10.80 18.70 -14.19
CA ARG A 153 11.91 19.64 -14.48
C ARG A 153 11.47 20.95 -15.14
N PRO A 154 10.62 20.96 -16.17
CA PRO A 154 10.18 22.21 -16.79
C PRO A 154 9.37 23.13 -15.85
N ALA A 155 8.75 22.54 -14.82
CA ALA A 155 7.98 23.28 -13.82
C ALA A 155 8.83 23.77 -12.62
N GLY A 156 10.16 23.61 -12.67
CA GLY A 156 11.06 23.98 -11.59
C GLY A 156 11.54 22.81 -10.72
N GLY A 157 11.28 21.59 -11.15
CA GLY A 157 11.66 20.35 -10.47
C GLY A 157 10.69 19.94 -9.36
N ALA A 158 10.94 18.77 -8.78
CA ALA A 158 10.16 18.23 -7.68
C ALA A 158 10.90 18.32 -6.34
N GLY A 159 10.16 18.59 -5.26
CA GLY A 159 10.59 18.29 -3.91
C GLY A 159 10.44 16.78 -3.67
N VAL A 160 11.40 16.15 -2.99
CA VAL A 160 11.37 14.72 -2.75
C VAL A 160 11.35 14.45 -1.25
N LEU A 161 10.44 13.59 -0.82
CA LEU A 161 10.34 13.08 0.55
C LEU A 161 11.21 11.84 0.74
N GLU A 162 11.35 11.39 1.98
CA GLU A 162 11.90 10.07 2.27
C GLU A 162 11.03 8.95 1.68
N ALA A 163 11.64 7.83 1.37
CA ALA A 163 10.93 6.66 0.86
C ALA A 163 10.11 5.98 1.97
N LEU A 164 8.87 5.61 1.64
CA LEU A 164 8.03 4.78 2.51
C LEU A 164 7.51 3.57 1.73
N GLU A 165 7.40 2.46 2.44
CA GLU A 165 6.85 1.22 1.91
C GLU A 165 5.32 1.32 1.79
N ASP A 166 4.79 0.94 0.65
CA ASP A 166 3.38 0.63 0.39
C ASP A 166 3.12 -0.88 0.46
N LEU A 167 1.88 -1.26 0.62
CA LEU A 167 1.48 -2.65 0.81
C LEU A 167 0.76 -3.18 -0.42
N ASP A 168 1.51 -3.75 -1.34
CA ASP A 168 0.99 -4.32 -2.60
C ASP A 168 0.94 -5.84 -2.60
N ARG A 169 1.86 -6.48 -1.89
CA ARG A 169 2.09 -7.92 -1.94
C ARG A 169 2.27 -8.52 -0.54
N PRO A 170 2.06 -9.82 -0.39
CA PRO A 170 2.34 -10.51 0.88
C PRO A 170 3.78 -10.35 1.38
N ALA A 171 4.75 -10.17 0.48
CA ALA A 171 6.15 -9.92 0.84
C ALA A 171 6.32 -8.61 1.62
N ASP A 172 5.58 -7.56 1.24
CA ASP A 172 5.67 -6.24 1.85
C ASP A 172 5.23 -6.29 3.33
N LEU A 173 4.23 -7.14 3.65
CA LEU A 173 3.82 -7.39 5.04
C LEU A 173 4.94 -8.02 5.86
N VAL A 174 5.72 -8.92 5.26
CA VAL A 174 6.85 -9.59 5.92
C VAL A 174 7.99 -8.61 6.16
N GLU A 175 8.29 -7.76 5.19
CA GLU A 175 9.32 -6.73 5.29
C GLU A 175 8.95 -5.68 6.32
N LEU A 176 7.72 -5.19 6.27
CA LEU A 176 7.21 -4.24 7.27
C LEU A 176 7.29 -4.83 8.69
N ALA A 177 6.91 -6.11 8.88
CA ALA A 177 6.95 -6.77 10.19
C ALA A 177 8.37 -6.97 10.77
N ARG A 178 9.43 -6.79 9.98
CA ARG A 178 10.84 -6.86 10.42
C ARG A 178 11.38 -5.54 10.93
N ARG A 179 10.67 -4.45 10.70
CA ARG A 179 11.15 -3.14 11.12
C ARG A 179 11.13 -3.01 12.64
N PRO A 180 12.19 -2.45 13.23
CA PRO A 180 12.28 -2.28 14.68
C PRO A 180 11.49 -1.09 15.22
N ASP A 181 11.09 -0.17 14.34
CA ASP A 181 10.51 1.16 14.64
C ASP A 181 8.99 1.21 14.40
N LEU A 182 8.31 0.06 14.54
CA LEU A 182 6.85 0.00 14.36
C LEU A 182 6.13 0.50 15.61
N GLU A 183 5.05 1.26 15.39
CA GLU A 183 4.09 1.57 16.45
C GLU A 183 3.40 0.31 16.96
N ASP A 184 3.08 0.28 18.26
CA ASP A 184 2.52 -0.91 18.94
C ASP A 184 1.25 -1.46 18.27
N GLU A 185 0.38 -0.59 17.77
CA GLU A 185 -0.84 -1.02 17.09
C GLU A 185 -0.53 -1.68 15.75
N LEU A 186 0.36 -1.08 14.97
CA LEU A 186 0.80 -1.64 13.69
C LEU A 186 1.49 -2.99 13.89
N ALA A 187 2.37 -3.10 14.88
CA ALA A 187 3.04 -4.35 15.23
C ALA A 187 2.03 -5.44 15.61
N ARG A 188 1.00 -5.11 16.40
CA ARG A 188 -0.07 -6.06 16.77
C ARG A 188 -0.90 -6.52 15.57
N LEU A 189 -1.25 -5.61 14.66
CA LEU A 189 -1.99 -5.94 13.45
C LEU A 189 -1.19 -6.89 12.54
N LEU A 190 0.10 -6.63 12.36
CA LEU A 190 1.00 -7.48 11.58
C LEU A 190 1.18 -8.85 12.24
N ALA A 191 1.31 -8.91 13.56
CA ALA A 191 1.41 -10.17 14.29
C ALA A 191 0.14 -11.04 14.15
N ALA A 192 -1.05 -10.43 14.16
CA ALA A 192 -2.33 -11.12 13.97
C ALA A 192 -2.50 -11.71 12.55
N MET A 193 -1.77 -11.19 11.56
CA MET A 193 -1.82 -11.69 10.18
C MET A 193 -0.84 -12.83 9.90
N ARG A 194 0.11 -13.11 10.82
CA ARG A 194 1.00 -14.27 10.67
C ARG A 194 0.16 -15.55 10.62
N PRO A 195 0.45 -16.50 9.73
CA PRO A 195 -0.17 -17.80 9.78
C PRO A 195 0.10 -18.40 11.16
N THR A 196 -0.93 -18.73 11.90
CA THR A 196 -0.78 -19.57 13.09
C THR A 196 -0.15 -20.88 12.61
N ALA A 197 1.07 -21.16 13.07
CA ALA A 197 1.65 -22.48 12.84
C ALA A 197 0.61 -23.51 13.27
N PRO A 198 0.36 -24.56 12.46
CA PRO A 198 -0.55 -25.61 12.90
C PRO A 198 -0.05 -26.10 14.26
N ALA A 199 -0.95 -26.11 15.26
CA ALA A 199 -0.62 -26.61 16.58
C ALA A 199 0.07 -27.97 16.40
N ALA A 200 1.28 -28.11 16.94
CA ALA A 200 1.98 -29.36 16.88
C ALA A 200 1.01 -30.44 17.41
N PRO A 201 0.83 -31.57 16.70
CA PRO A 201 -0.09 -32.61 17.16
C PRO A 201 0.32 -32.98 18.58
N SER A 202 -0.62 -32.83 19.51
CA SER A 202 -0.42 -33.23 20.90
C SER A 202 0.03 -34.68 20.91
N ARG A 203 1.25 -34.93 21.35
CA ARG A 203 1.79 -36.29 21.56
C ARG A 203 1.11 -36.89 22.79
N ASP A 204 -0.15 -37.25 22.64
CA ASP A 204 -0.86 -38.10 23.62
C ASP A 204 -1.76 -39.09 22.88
N HIS A 205 -1.12 -40.01 22.22
CA HIS A 205 -1.72 -41.30 21.94
C HIS A 205 -0.72 -42.37 22.37
N ARG A 206 -0.77 -42.75 23.65
CA ARG A 206 -0.37 -44.06 24.07
C ARG A 206 -1.16 -45.07 23.22
N ALA A 207 -0.53 -45.59 22.19
CA ALA A 207 -1.04 -46.76 21.48
C ALA A 207 -1.05 -47.95 22.45
N PRO A 208 -2.15 -48.70 22.58
CA PRO A 208 -2.14 -49.91 23.36
C PRO A 208 -1.23 -50.94 22.66
N ARG A 209 -0.29 -51.49 23.45
CA ARG A 209 0.54 -52.62 23.03
C ARG A 209 -0.38 -53.77 22.60
N ARG A 210 -0.53 -54.03 21.31
CA ARG A 210 -1.06 -55.29 20.80
C ARG A 210 0.06 -56.33 20.89
N LEU A 211 -0.20 -57.35 21.72
CA LEU A 211 0.55 -58.59 21.80
C LEU A 211 0.61 -59.24 20.40
N LEU A 212 1.82 -59.48 19.93
CA LEU A 212 2.09 -60.35 18.79
C LEU A 212 1.83 -61.81 19.21
N LEU A 213 0.75 -62.37 18.75
CA LEU A 213 0.58 -63.83 18.69
C LEU A 213 1.05 -64.27 17.31
N SER A 214 2.16 -64.99 17.33
CA SER A 214 2.72 -65.74 16.21
C SER A 214 1.81 -66.89 15.78
N SER A 215 1.51 -66.97 14.50
CA SER A 215 1.18 -68.23 13.86
C SER A 215 1.85 -68.34 12.50
N ARG A 216 2.82 -69.21 12.46
CA ARG A 216 3.42 -69.79 11.25
C ARG A 216 2.36 -70.64 10.51
N LEU A 217 2.44 -70.71 9.19
CA LEU A 217 2.36 -71.86 8.31
C LEU A 217 2.27 -71.36 6.86
N LEU A 218 3.35 -71.63 6.09
CA LEU A 218 3.50 -72.65 5.05
C LEU A 218 2.54 -72.41 3.84
N THR A 219 2.90 -72.32 2.62
CA THR A 219 3.84 -72.95 1.72
C THR A 219 3.46 -72.63 0.27
N ARG A 220 4.47 -72.67 -0.62
CA ARG A 220 4.44 -72.96 -2.06
C ARG A 220 3.85 -71.86 -3.00
N GLY A 221 4.51 -71.36 -3.97
CA GLY A 221 5.42 -71.91 -4.98
C GLY A 221 4.86 -71.54 -6.35
N PRO A 222 5.69 -71.09 -7.30
CA PRO A 222 5.23 -70.57 -8.58
C PRO A 222 5.00 -71.71 -9.62
N PRO A 223 4.49 -71.48 -10.79
CA PRO A 223 5.26 -70.95 -11.91
C PRO A 223 4.49 -70.32 -13.07
N SER A 224 5.28 -69.92 -13.98
CA SER A 224 5.29 -70.01 -15.44
C SER A 224 4.76 -68.86 -16.32
N ARG A 225 5.73 -68.33 -17.01
CA ARG A 225 5.66 -67.73 -18.36
C ARG A 225 5.23 -68.76 -19.43
N PRO A 226 5.16 -68.45 -20.72
CA PRO A 226 4.65 -67.34 -21.57
C PRO A 226 3.74 -67.97 -22.68
N PRO A 227 3.57 -67.49 -23.94
CA PRO A 227 4.54 -66.96 -24.89
C PRO A 227 4.04 -65.82 -25.83
N LEU A 228 5.00 -65.29 -26.55
CA LEU A 228 5.00 -64.46 -27.75
C LEU A 228 4.13 -64.96 -28.92
N SER A 229 3.73 -64.00 -29.75
CA SER A 229 3.59 -64.01 -31.24
C SER A 229 2.27 -63.30 -31.63
N ARG A 230 2.15 -62.42 -32.49
CA ARG A 230 2.89 -62.00 -33.74
C ARG A 230 2.68 -60.48 -33.89
#